data_cac128cf539ff016b09ce11676e46b10
#
_entry.id   cac128cf539ff016b09ce11676e46b10
#
_cell.length_a   1.000
_cell.length_b   1.000
_cell.length_c   1.000
_cell.angle_alpha   90.00
_cell.angle_beta   90.00
_cell.angle_gamma   90.00
#
_symmetry.space_group_name_H-M   'P 1'
#
loop_
_entity.id
_entity.type
_entity.pdbx_description
1 polymer ?
#
loop_
_entity_poly.entity_id
_entity_poly.type
_entity_poly.pdbx_seq_one_letter_code
_entity_poly.pdbx_strand_id
1 'polypeptide(L)'
;MNEKKQSGKKRLFLLVLVAFGIVLWITFTNLNRIALRHTLDETIGFVKILLEQYETDAANDRVKSLVRLLDKTVSLGNEMTLKEGFGTQDLDSFAEEQRLTGALVLDENLNVVMQTTKGGDAMPLWEKLIDSPYVHNIVDYPKKTYSTRLEENGILYDFAAVARADAPGILITYIQKDNEDIGDLTVDSL
;
A
#
# COMPACT_ATOMS: atom_id res chain seq x y z
N MET A 1 58.02 60.32 -29.49
CA MET A 1 56.68 59.99 -30.10
C MET A 1 56.31 58.48 -30.02
N ASN A 2 57.21 57.60 -29.54
CA ASN A 2 56.96 56.12 -29.45
C ASN A 2 56.27 55.64 -28.16
N GLU A 3 56.41 56.32 -27.03
CA GLU A 3 55.85 55.84 -25.74
C GLU A 3 54.30 55.89 -25.68
N LYS A 4 53.67 56.89 -26.26
CA LYS A 4 52.17 56.99 -26.29
C LYS A 4 51.53 55.87 -27.11
N LYS A 5 52.20 55.39 -28.17
CA LYS A 5 51.72 54.29 -29.03
C LYS A 5 51.83 52.93 -28.36
N GLN A 6 52.80 52.74 -27.49
CA GLN A 6 53.03 51.51 -26.71
C GLN A 6 52.06 51.40 -25.53
N SER A 7 51.72 52.54 -24.89
CA SER A 7 50.71 52.59 -23.83
C SER A 7 49.28 52.23 -24.33
N GLY A 8 48.95 52.65 -25.53
CA GLY A 8 47.64 52.30 -26.16
C GLY A 8 47.47 50.81 -26.47
N LYS A 9 48.57 50.18 -26.94
CA LYS A 9 48.55 48.74 -27.21
C LYS A 9 48.40 47.90 -25.92
N LYS A 10 49.03 48.30 -24.84
CA LYS A 10 48.91 47.65 -23.52
C LYS A 10 47.50 47.77 -22.96
N ARG A 11 46.86 48.95 -23.08
CA ARG A 11 45.46 49.13 -22.66
C ARG A 11 44.47 48.30 -23.50
N LEU A 12 44.67 48.25 -24.82
CA LEU A 12 43.84 47.45 -25.71
C LEU A 12 43.99 45.96 -25.37
N PHE A 13 45.19 45.43 -25.11
CA PHE A 13 45.42 44.07 -24.73
C PHE A 13 44.77 43.72 -23.39
N LEU A 14 44.83 44.63 -22.40
CA LEU A 14 44.18 44.47 -21.11
C LEU A 14 42.66 44.38 -21.26
N LEU A 15 42.04 45.24 -22.09
CA LEU A 15 40.60 45.22 -22.37
C LEU A 15 40.15 43.91 -23.03
N VAL A 16 40.95 43.41 -23.98
CA VAL A 16 40.65 42.10 -24.63
C VAL A 16 40.70 40.96 -23.63
N LEU A 17 41.70 41.01 -22.70
CA LEU A 17 41.86 39.97 -21.69
C LEU A 17 40.72 39.96 -20.65
N VAL A 18 40.25 41.13 -20.26
CA VAL A 18 39.08 41.28 -19.38
C VAL A 18 37.80 40.81 -20.09
N ALA A 19 37.60 41.20 -21.34
CA ALA A 19 36.44 40.74 -22.14
C ALA A 19 36.41 39.24 -22.29
N PHE A 20 37.59 38.62 -22.54
CA PHE A 20 37.70 37.16 -22.63
C PHE A 20 37.41 36.45 -21.29
N GLY A 21 37.88 37.03 -20.17
CA GLY A 21 37.55 36.55 -18.82
C GLY A 21 36.06 36.58 -18.53
N ILE A 22 35.37 37.64 -18.92
CA ILE A 22 33.91 37.74 -18.74
C ILE A 22 33.18 36.70 -19.57
N VAL A 23 33.57 36.49 -20.82
CA VAL A 23 32.98 35.45 -21.70
C VAL A 23 33.17 34.07 -21.08
N LEU A 24 34.38 33.76 -20.62
CA LEU A 24 34.65 32.49 -19.97
C LEU A 24 33.79 32.30 -18.69
N TRP A 25 33.66 33.33 -17.88
CA TRP A 25 32.83 33.28 -16.67
C TRP A 25 31.35 33.03 -16.99
N ILE A 26 30.80 33.72 -18.00
CA ILE A 26 29.41 33.51 -18.42
C ILE A 26 29.21 32.10 -18.97
N THR A 27 30.16 31.58 -19.76
CA THR A 27 30.09 30.26 -20.34
C THR A 27 30.14 29.21 -19.25
N PHE A 28 31.05 29.31 -18.29
CA PHE A 28 31.20 28.40 -17.17
C PHE A 28 29.95 28.37 -16.28
N THR A 29 29.38 29.53 -15.93
CA THR A 29 28.17 29.60 -15.13
C THR A 29 26.94 29.00 -15.85
N ASN A 30 26.85 29.19 -17.16
CA ASN A 30 25.76 28.59 -17.96
C ASN A 30 25.91 27.07 -18.05
N LEU A 31 27.12 26.56 -18.29
CA LEU A 31 27.37 25.12 -18.32
C LEU A 31 27.05 24.45 -16.97
N ASN A 32 27.46 25.05 -15.86
CA ASN A 32 27.12 24.54 -14.54
C ASN A 32 25.62 24.54 -14.27
N ARG A 33 24.87 25.55 -14.70
CA ARG A 33 23.41 25.56 -14.56
C ARG A 33 22.73 24.49 -15.39
N ILE A 34 23.18 24.23 -16.60
CA ILE A 34 22.66 23.18 -17.47
C ILE A 34 22.94 21.82 -16.87
N ALA A 35 24.18 21.57 -16.41
CA ALA A 35 24.55 20.33 -15.78
C ALA A 35 23.73 20.05 -14.50
N LEU A 36 23.55 21.05 -13.62
CA LEU A 36 22.73 20.94 -12.42
C LEU A 36 21.25 20.62 -12.75
N ARG A 37 20.68 21.27 -13.75
CA ARG A 37 19.29 20.97 -14.17
C ARG A 37 19.15 19.55 -14.69
N HIS A 38 20.08 19.10 -15.53
CA HIS A 38 20.03 17.74 -16.06
C HIS A 38 20.11 16.70 -14.94
N THR A 39 21.00 16.88 -13.97
CA THR A 39 21.11 15.98 -12.80
C THR A 39 19.84 16.00 -11.93
N LEU A 40 19.23 17.17 -11.72
CA LEU A 40 17.98 17.29 -10.99
C LEU A 40 16.82 16.58 -11.71
N ASP A 41 16.68 16.79 -13.03
CA ASP A 41 15.63 16.17 -13.84
C ASP A 41 15.78 14.63 -13.85
N GLU A 42 17.01 14.12 -13.96
CA GLU A 42 17.29 12.68 -13.87
C GLU A 42 16.94 12.12 -12.48
N THR A 43 17.31 12.83 -11.41
CA THR A 43 17.01 12.41 -10.04
C THR A 43 15.50 12.40 -9.79
N ILE A 44 14.77 13.43 -10.23
CA ILE A 44 13.32 13.49 -10.10
C ILE A 44 12.66 12.34 -10.90
N GLY A 45 13.14 12.08 -12.11
CA GLY A 45 12.67 10.97 -12.93
C GLY A 45 12.88 9.62 -12.25
N PHE A 46 14.03 9.39 -11.64
CA PHE A 46 14.33 8.16 -10.90
C PHE A 46 13.42 7.99 -9.68
N VAL A 47 13.26 9.06 -8.86
CA VAL A 47 12.36 9.03 -7.69
C VAL A 47 10.92 8.73 -8.10
N LYS A 48 10.45 9.31 -9.22
CA LYS A 48 9.10 9.03 -9.73
C LYS A 48 8.93 7.55 -10.11
N ILE A 49 9.90 6.96 -10.81
CA ILE A 49 9.86 5.53 -11.17
C ILE A 49 9.85 4.65 -9.91
N LEU A 50 10.65 4.97 -8.90
CA LEU A 50 10.66 4.24 -7.63
C LEU A 50 9.32 4.33 -6.91
N LEU A 51 8.68 5.49 -6.88
CA LEU A 51 7.36 5.66 -6.28
C LEU A 51 6.28 4.86 -7.02
N GLU A 52 6.27 4.91 -8.36
CA GLU A 52 5.34 4.11 -9.19
C GLU A 52 5.54 2.60 -8.97
N GLN A 53 6.79 2.16 -8.85
CA GLN A 53 7.09 0.75 -8.57
C GLN A 53 6.62 0.37 -7.16
N TYR A 54 6.89 1.19 -6.16
CA TYR A 54 6.45 0.96 -4.78
C TYR A 54 4.93 0.87 -4.68
N GLU A 55 4.20 1.82 -5.29
CA GLU A 55 2.72 1.78 -5.33
C GLU A 55 2.20 0.50 -6.00
N THR A 56 2.84 0.07 -7.08
CA THR A 56 2.47 -1.16 -7.80
C THR A 56 2.72 -2.41 -6.95
N ASP A 57 3.85 -2.49 -6.27
CA ASP A 57 4.21 -3.63 -5.42
C ASP A 57 3.30 -3.68 -4.18
N ALA A 58 3.04 -2.55 -3.55
CA ALA A 58 2.10 -2.46 -2.43
C ALA A 58 0.67 -2.87 -2.84
N ALA A 59 0.21 -2.46 -4.03
CA ALA A 59 -1.08 -2.87 -4.57
C ALA A 59 -1.13 -4.38 -4.84
N ASN A 60 -0.08 -4.96 -5.40
CA ASN A 60 0.02 -6.39 -5.66
C ASN A 60 0.00 -7.21 -4.36
N ASP A 61 0.71 -6.78 -3.32
CA ASP A 61 0.73 -7.46 -2.03
C ASP A 61 -0.62 -7.37 -1.31
N ARG A 62 -1.30 -6.23 -1.44
CA ARG A 62 -2.68 -6.09 -0.97
C ARG A 62 -3.60 -7.10 -1.65
N VAL A 63 -3.57 -7.18 -2.98
CA VAL A 63 -4.41 -8.12 -3.74
C VAL A 63 -4.11 -9.56 -3.34
N LYS A 64 -2.84 -9.94 -3.26
CA LYS A 64 -2.43 -11.30 -2.82
C LYS A 64 -2.95 -11.63 -1.41
N SER A 65 -2.85 -10.67 -0.48
CA SER A 65 -3.35 -10.83 0.88
C SER A 65 -4.86 -11.07 0.92
N LEU A 66 -5.63 -10.25 0.20
CA LEU A 66 -7.09 -10.35 0.13
C LEU A 66 -7.55 -11.66 -0.53
N VAL A 67 -6.88 -12.08 -1.60
CA VAL A 67 -7.18 -13.38 -2.26
C VAL A 67 -6.91 -14.55 -1.32
N ARG A 68 -5.75 -14.58 -0.64
CA ARG A 68 -5.44 -15.63 0.34
C ARG A 68 -6.44 -15.65 1.49
N LEU A 69 -6.88 -14.49 1.95
CA LEU A 69 -7.89 -14.42 3.00
C LEU A 69 -9.23 -14.96 2.52
N LEU A 70 -9.63 -14.63 1.29
CA LEU A 70 -10.84 -15.16 0.68
C LEU A 70 -10.81 -16.69 0.59
N ASP A 71 -9.69 -17.27 0.16
CA ASP A 71 -9.50 -18.74 0.11
C ASP A 71 -9.64 -19.37 1.48
N LYS A 72 -9.10 -18.76 2.54
CA LYS A 72 -9.26 -19.23 3.92
C LYS A 72 -10.72 -19.14 4.37
N THR A 73 -11.45 -18.07 4.00
CA THR A 73 -12.87 -17.93 4.34
C THR A 73 -13.72 -18.99 3.67
N VAL A 74 -13.43 -19.31 2.41
CA VAL A 74 -14.07 -20.44 1.70
C VAL A 74 -13.75 -21.78 2.37
N SER A 75 -12.50 -21.97 2.79
CA SER A 75 -12.07 -23.20 3.50
C SER A 75 -12.81 -23.36 4.83
N LEU A 76 -13.05 -22.27 5.57
CA LEU A 76 -13.89 -22.29 6.77
C LEU A 76 -15.31 -22.79 6.46
N GLY A 77 -15.93 -22.27 5.39
CA GLY A 77 -17.27 -22.71 4.97
C GLY A 77 -17.34 -24.20 4.65
N ASN A 78 -16.30 -24.73 4.00
CA ASN A 78 -16.18 -26.16 3.72
C ASN A 78 -16.03 -26.97 5.01
N GLU A 79 -15.20 -26.53 5.94
CA GLU A 79 -15.01 -27.23 7.23
C GLU A 79 -16.30 -27.27 8.05
N MET A 80 -17.04 -26.15 8.11
CA MET A 80 -18.35 -26.10 8.76
C MET A 80 -19.36 -27.08 8.15
N THR A 81 -19.27 -27.32 6.85
CA THR A 81 -20.15 -28.28 6.15
C THR A 81 -19.76 -29.73 6.47
N LEU A 82 -18.47 -30.01 6.65
CA LEU A 82 -17.95 -31.37 6.85
C LEU A 82 -18.05 -31.83 8.31
N LYS A 83 -18.05 -30.90 9.26
CA LYS A 83 -18.01 -31.21 10.69
C LYS A 83 -19.38 -31.01 11.32
N GLU A 84 -20.04 -32.13 11.68
CA GLU A 84 -21.26 -32.07 12.46
C GLU A 84 -21.03 -31.44 13.83
N GLY A 85 -21.88 -30.48 14.21
CA GLY A 85 -21.79 -29.80 15.50
C GLY A 85 -20.62 -28.79 15.58
N PHE A 86 -20.20 -28.22 14.44
CA PHE A 86 -19.19 -27.17 14.41
C PHE A 86 -19.57 -26.03 15.37
N GLY A 87 -18.67 -25.69 16.30
CA GLY A 87 -18.91 -24.72 17.38
C GLY A 87 -17.84 -23.65 17.47
N THR A 88 -17.98 -22.76 18.45
CA THR A 88 -17.04 -21.66 18.67
C THR A 88 -15.60 -22.13 18.90
N GLN A 89 -15.42 -23.27 19.58
CA GLN A 89 -14.09 -23.84 19.81
C GLN A 89 -13.43 -24.28 18.50
N ASP A 90 -14.22 -24.81 17.57
CA ASP A 90 -13.71 -25.20 16.24
C ASP A 90 -13.35 -23.99 15.41
N LEU A 91 -14.18 -22.92 15.52
CA LEU A 91 -13.91 -21.64 14.88
C LEU A 91 -12.62 -21.00 15.40
N ASP A 92 -12.38 -21.05 16.72
CA ASP A 92 -11.14 -20.58 17.33
C ASP A 92 -9.93 -21.39 16.87
N SER A 93 -10.06 -22.73 16.82
CA SER A 93 -9.00 -23.62 16.34
C SER A 93 -8.66 -23.35 14.88
N PHE A 94 -9.69 -23.23 14.03
CA PHE A 94 -9.50 -22.87 12.63
C PHE A 94 -8.79 -21.51 12.46
N ALA A 95 -9.23 -20.51 13.21
CA ALA A 95 -8.63 -19.18 13.16
C ALA A 95 -7.14 -19.22 13.55
N GLU A 96 -6.78 -20.00 14.56
CA GLU A 96 -5.39 -20.18 15.01
C GLU A 96 -4.55 -20.91 13.94
N GLU A 97 -5.03 -22.03 13.41
CA GLU A 97 -4.35 -22.82 12.37
C GLU A 97 -4.13 -22.01 11.10
N GLN A 98 -5.14 -21.25 10.69
CA GLN A 98 -5.08 -20.40 9.49
C GLN A 98 -4.44 -19.05 9.72
N ARG A 99 -3.98 -18.76 10.94
CA ARG A 99 -3.41 -17.45 11.31
C ARG A 99 -4.34 -16.30 10.98
N LEU A 100 -5.61 -16.46 11.28
CA LEU A 100 -6.59 -15.37 11.24
C LEU A 100 -6.57 -14.64 12.57
N THR A 101 -6.83 -13.34 12.54
CA THR A 101 -7.05 -12.57 13.78
C THR A 101 -8.43 -12.85 14.34
N GLY A 102 -9.41 -13.05 13.47
CA GLY A 102 -10.75 -13.47 13.91
C GLY A 102 -11.65 -13.88 12.76
N ALA A 103 -12.78 -14.48 13.14
CA ALA A 103 -13.85 -14.90 12.24
C ALA A 103 -15.22 -14.67 12.87
N LEU A 104 -16.21 -14.44 12.01
CA LEU A 104 -17.59 -14.16 12.36
C LEU A 104 -18.53 -14.99 11.48
N VAL A 105 -19.52 -15.61 12.09
CA VAL A 105 -20.58 -16.35 11.42
C VAL A 105 -21.88 -15.63 11.62
N LEU A 106 -22.54 -15.27 10.54
CA LEU A 106 -23.82 -14.56 10.53
C LEU A 106 -24.94 -15.46 9.99
N ASP A 107 -26.16 -15.23 10.45
CA ASP A 107 -27.37 -15.83 9.86
C ASP A 107 -27.84 -15.02 8.62
N GLU A 108 -28.97 -15.43 8.05
CA GLU A 108 -29.58 -14.77 6.90
C GLU A 108 -30.04 -13.32 7.16
N ASN A 109 -30.25 -12.97 8.44
CA ASN A 109 -30.64 -11.63 8.89
C ASN A 109 -29.44 -10.80 9.33
N LEU A 110 -28.20 -11.31 9.10
CA LEU A 110 -26.93 -10.71 9.50
C LEU A 110 -26.75 -10.61 11.03
N ASN A 111 -27.48 -11.42 11.80
CA ASN A 111 -27.21 -11.54 13.23
C ASN A 111 -26.02 -12.46 13.48
N VAL A 112 -25.21 -12.12 14.48
CA VAL A 112 -24.07 -12.93 14.89
C VAL A 112 -24.53 -14.25 15.49
N VAL A 113 -24.21 -15.36 14.86
CA VAL A 113 -24.46 -16.72 15.36
C VAL A 113 -23.28 -17.22 16.15
N MET A 114 -22.07 -16.94 15.67
CA MET A 114 -20.82 -17.39 16.25
C MET A 114 -19.70 -16.41 15.93
N GLN A 115 -18.77 -16.24 16.84
CA GLN A 115 -17.55 -15.46 16.61
C GLN A 115 -16.38 -16.07 17.35
N THR A 116 -15.17 -15.81 16.89
CA THR A 116 -13.95 -16.17 17.61
C THR A 116 -13.85 -15.45 18.93
N THR A 117 -13.30 -16.11 19.96
CA THR A 117 -13.11 -15.53 21.29
C THR A 117 -11.99 -14.48 21.32
N LYS A 118 -11.00 -14.63 20.43
CA LYS A 118 -9.95 -13.64 20.20
C LYS A 118 -10.38 -12.65 19.10
N GLY A 119 -9.90 -11.41 19.15
CA GLY A 119 -10.17 -10.44 18.09
C GLY A 119 -11.39 -9.55 18.33
N GLY A 120 -11.85 -9.43 19.58
CA GLY A 120 -12.97 -8.55 19.98
C GLY A 120 -12.74 -7.07 19.69
N ASP A 121 -11.49 -6.64 19.53
CA ASP A 121 -11.13 -5.26 19.21
C ASP A 121 -11.61 -4.80 17.83
N ALA A 122 -11.96 -5.74 16.94
CA ALA A 122 -12.51 -5.45 15.62
C ALA A 122 -14.02 -5.18 15.62
N MET A 123 -14.72 -5.23 16.75
CA MET A 123 -16.17 -5.08 16.82
C MET A 123 -16.71 -3.83 16.09
N PRO A 124 -16.14 -2.62 16.24
CA PRO A 124 -16.62 -1.44 15.50
C PRO A 124 -16.47 -1.58 13.97
N LEU A 125 -15.48 -2.36 13.53
CA LEU A 125 -15.25 -2.63 12.11
C LEU A 125 -16.21 -3.68 11.57
N TRP A 126 -16.61 -4.66 12.40
CA TRP A 126 -17.65 -5.63 12.09
C TRP A 126 -18.98 -4.94 11.74
N GLU A 127 -19.39 -3.98 12.56
CA GLU A 127 -20.62 -3.21 12.32
C GLU A 127 -20.55 -2.47 10.99
N LYS A 128 -19.44 -1.79 10.68
CA LYS A 128 -19.23 -1.11 9.40
C LYS A 128 -19.29 -2.08 8.21
N LEU A 129 -18.79 -3.31 8.38
CA LEU A 129 -18.81 -4.33 7.34
C LEU A 129 -20.21 -4.92 7.13
N ILE A 130 -20.90 -5.26 8.22
CA ILE A 130 -22.25 -5.84 8.19
C ILE A 130 -23.21 -4.85 7.53
N ASP A 131 -23.10 -3.56 7.81
CA ASP A 131 -23.92 -2.50 7.17
C ASP A 131 -23.51 -2.21 5.72
N SER A 132 -22.42 -2.79 5.25
CA SER A 132 -21.95 -2.59 3.87
C SER A 132 -22.92 -3.19 2.85
N PRO A 133 -23.31 -2.46 1.82
CA PRO A 133 -24.16 -3.01 0.74
C PRO A 133 -23.50 -4.19 0.01
N TYR A 134 -22.19 -4.33 0.08
CA TYR A 134 -21.48 -5.46 -0.52
C TYR A 134 -21.70 -6.77 0.26
N VAL A 135 -21.77 -6.68 1.58
CA VAL A 135 -22.07 -7.84 2.45
C VAL A 135 -23.55 -8.24 2.27
N HIS A 136 -24.47 -7.28 2.26
CA HIS A 136 -25.88 -7.55 1.96
C HIS A 136 -26.08 -8.23 0.60
N ASN A 137 -25.32 -7.83 -0.42
CA ASN A 137 -25.37 -8.47 -1.73
C ASN A 137 -24.96 -9.96 -1.73
N ILE A 138 -24.19 -10.44 -0.73
CA ILE A 138 -23.87 -11.86 -0.62
C ILE A 138 -25.07 -12.68 -0.16
N VAL A 139 -25.91 -12.13 0.71
CA VAL A 139 -27.18 -12.78 1.12
C VAL A 139 -28.07 -13.02 -0.08
N ASP A 140 -28.26 -11.97 -0.91
CA ASP A 140 -29.13 -12.04 -2.10
C ASP A 140 -28.50 -12.88 -3.22
N TYR A 141 -27.18 -12.92 -3.29
CA TYR A 141 -26.42 -13.61 -4.34
C TYR A 141 -25.27 -14.42 -3.75
N PRO A 142 -25.52 -15.65 -3.25
CA PRO A 142 -24.54 -16.44 -2.53
C PRO A 142 -23.27 -16.85 -3.31
N LYS A 143 -23.27 -16.65 -4.64
CA LYS A 143 -22.08 -16.85 -5.48
C LYS A 143 -21.11 -15.66 -5.46
N LYS A 144 -21.55 -14.51 -4.91
CA LYS A 144 -20.67 -13.35 -4.76
C LYS A 144 -19.81 -13.50 -3.54
N THR A 145 -18.64 -12.91 -3.62
CA THR A 145 -17.68 -12.79 -2.51
C THR A 145 -17.26 -11.34 -2.39
N TYR A 146 -16.83 -10.96 -1.22
CA TYR A 146 -16.34 -9.61 -0.97
C TYR A 146 -15.04 -9.69 -0.18
N SER A 147 -14.05 -8.89 -0.57
CA SER A 147 -12.85 -8.70 0.22
C SER A 147 -12.41 -7.24 0.15
N THR A 148 -11.93 -6.71 1.26
CA THR A 148 -11.50 -5.32 1.36
C THR A 148 -10.43 -5.14 2.42
N ARG A 149 -9.67 -4.05 2.29
CA ARG A 149 -8.77 -3.56 3.34
C ARG A 149 -9.35 -2.27 3.90
N LEU A 150 -9.47 -2.23 5.22
CA LEU A 150 -9.86 -1.05 5.98
C LEU A 150 -8.69 -0.63 6.87
N GLU A 151 -8.58 0.68 7.08
CA GLU A 151 -7.65 1.26 8.03
C GLU A 151 -8.44 1.93 9.15
N GLU A 152 -8.09 1.61 10.39
CA GLU A 152 -8.67 2.24 11.57
C GLU A 152 -7.57 2.49 12.59
N ASN A 153 -7.43 3.76 13.02
CA ASN A 153 -6.40 4.20 13.99
C ASN A 153 -4.97 3.80 13.61
N GLY A 154 -4.64 3.82 12.31
CA GLY A 154 -3.32 3.43 11.80
C GLY A 154 -3.07 1.92 11.76
N ILE A 155 -4.08 1.09 12.06
CA ILE A 155 -4.01 -0.36 11.93
C ILE A 155 -4.75 -0.78 10.66
N LEU A 156 -4.13 -1.66 9.88
CA LEU A 156 -4.71 -2.20 8.66
C LEU A 156 -5.41 -3.54 8.96
N TYR A 157 -6.60 -3.69 8.41
CA TYR A 157 -7.40 -4.90 8.52
C TYR A 157 -7.81 -5.39 7.13
N ASP A 158 -7.40 -6.61 6.79
CA ASP A 158 -7.90 -7.29 5.60
C ASP A 158 -9.11 -8.13 5.98
N PHE A 159 -10.23 -7.95 5.28
CA PHE A 159 -11.48 -8.69 5.47
C PHE A 159 -11.85 -9.47 4.24
N ALA A 160 -12.48 -10.64 4.45
CA ALA A 160 -13.14 -11.40 3.40
C ALA A 160 -14.50 -11.90 3.90
N ALA A 161 -15.48 -11.86 3.02
CA ALA A 161 -16.84 -12.33 3.28
C ALA A 161 -17.32 -13.23 2.16
N VAL A 162 -17.94 -14.36 2.54
CA VAL A 162 -18.53 -15.35 1.62
C VAL A 162 -19.86 -15.85 2.19
N ALA A 163 -20.73 -16.37 1.34
CA ALA A 163 -21.92 -17.07 1.81
C ALA A 163 -21.51 -18.35 2.55
N ARG A 164 -22.27 -18.71 3.58
CA ARG A 164 -22.18 -19.99 4.25
C ARG A 164 -22.56 -21.12 3.30
N ALA A 165 -21.87 -22.25 3.43
CA ALA A 165 -22.18 -23.44 2.65
C ALA A 165 -23.12 -24.41 3.38
N ASP A 166 -23.17 -24.35 4.72
CA ASP A 166 -23.93 -25.22 5.62
C ASP A 166 -25.35 -24.73 5.90
N ALA A 167 -25.58 -23.43 5.86
CA ALA A 167 -26.86 -22.77 6.15
C ALA A 167 -26.95 -21.40 5.46
N PRO A 168 -28.14 -20.78 5.32
CA PRO A 168 -28.24 -19.40 4.89
C PRO A 168 -27.49 -18.45 5.85
N GLY A 169 -26.71 -17.51 5.29
CA GLY A 169 -25.92 -16.57 6.06
C GLY A 169 -24.55 -16.30 5.45
N ILE A 170 -23.69 -15.66 6.21
CA ILE A 170 -22.40 -15.16 5.76
C ILE A 170 -21.28 -15.56 6.73
N LEU A 171 -20.13 -15.86 6.18
CA LEU A 171 -18.85 -15.99 6.92
C LEU A 171 -18.02 -14.76 6.65
N ILE A 172 -17.47 -14.17 7.69
CA ILE A 172 -16.49 -13.09 7.58
C ILE A 172 -15.23 -13.52 8.34
N THR A 173 -14.09 -13.36 7.70
CA THR A 173 -12.79 -13.52 8.36
C THR A 173 -11.97 -12.27 8.22
N TYR A 174 -11.01 -12.05 9.14
CA TYR A 174 -10.11 -10.93 9.03
C TYR A 174 -8.70 -11.24 9.56
N ILE A 175 -7.76 -10.47 9.04
CA ILE A 175 -6.37 -10.42 9.50
C ILE A 175 -6.05 -8.97 9.82
N GLN A 176 -5.62 -8.71 11.05
CA GLN A 176 -4.99 -7.47 11.43
C GLN A 176 -3.54 -7.49 10.96
N LYS A 177 -3.11 -6.41 10.34
CA LYS A 177 -1.71 -6.21 9.92
C LYS A 177 -1.10 -5.11 10.74
N ASP A 178 0.03 -5.39 11.36
CA ASP A 178 0.83 -4.36 12.00
C ASP A 178 1.45 -3.47 10.91
N ASN A 179 1.57 -2.17 11.19
CA ASN A 179 2.16 -1.20 10.25
C ASN A 179 3.62 -1.50 9.88
N GLU A 180 4.29 -2.37 10.63
CA GLU A 180 5.67 -2.82 10.36
C GLU A 180 5.81 -3.67 9.09
N ASP A 181 4.70 -4.28 8.59
CA ASP A 181 4.67 -4.99 7.31
C ASP A 181 4.60 -4.06 6.08
N ILE A 182 4.40 -2.78 6.29
CA ILE A 182 4.57 -1.75 5.25
C ILE A 182 6.06 -1.41 5.24
N GLY A 183 6.80 -2.24 4.52
CA GLY A 183 8.23 -2.25 4.32
C GLY A 183 8.98 -1.06 4.91
N ASP A 184 9.72 -1.32 5.94
CA ASP A 184 10.78 -0.45 6.44
C ASP A 184 11.85 -0.32 5.35
N LEU A 185 11.52 0.43 4.29
CA LEU A 185 12.50 0.97 3.37
C LEU A 185 13.19 2.12 4.10
N THR A 186 13.86 1.78 5.18
CA THR A 186 14.84 2.69 5.76
C THR A 186 15.94 2.89 4.73
N VAL A 187 16.35 4.14 4.56
CA VAL A 187 17.45 4.60 3.69
C VAL A 187 18.77 3.88 3.99
N ASP A 188 18.85 3.10 5.05
CA ASP A 188 19.99 2.28 5.48
C ASP A 188 20.21 1.01 4.64
N SER A 189 19.34 0.72 3.67
CA SER A 189 19.49 -0.44 2.75
C SER A 189 20.01 -0.07 1.35
N LEU A 190 20.47 1.17 1.16
CA LEU A 190 21.21 1.65 -0.01
C LEU A 190 22.70 1.73 0.35
#